data_139224efbc1674bc8e79c60596428386
#
_entry.id   139224efbc1674bc8e79c60596428386
#
_cell.length_a   1.000
_cell.length_b   1.000
_cell.length_c   1.000
_cell.angle_alpha   90.00
_cell.angle_beta   90.00
_cell.angle_gamma   90.00
#
_symmetry.space_group_name_H-M   'P 1'
#
loop_
_entity.id
_entity.type
_entity.pdbx_description
1 polymer ?
#
loop_
_entity_poly.entity_id
_entity_poly.type
_entity_poly.pdbx_seq_one_letter_code
_entity_poly.pdbx_strand_id
1 'polypeptide(L)'
;MPETFIFSHALLPGGWARDVRLSVAEGRIAAVETGIGGGRNVALPGMPNLHSHAFQRAMAGRAERRGATRDSFWTWRELMYKLALAMQPEDMEIAATLAFTEMLESGFTAVAEFHYLHHAPDGTHYDDIGEMAARLAAAARNTGIELLLLPVFYAHAGFGGAALREEQRRFGNTLESYARLCERCAALGPSGVAPHSLRAATLAELTALATLAGTRPLHIHVAEQLAEVEACLAFSGQRPVEYLLDHAAVAENWCLVHATHITPAEAAGMAARGAVAGLCPITEANLGDGIFPAHDFAGAYGIGSDSNVLIDAAQELRMLEYSQRLAARQRNVMATATIPATATALYAGAVAGGARALGIGGGIAPGAPASFVTIAGDDPDIALAQAVFAARTPMVRDVWVNGRRVVRNGRHELARIARARFDAMLARLV
;
A
#
# COMPACT_ATOMS: atom_id res chain seq x y z
N MET A 1 -13.75 30.89 -4.22
CA MET A 1 -14.45 30.42 -5.43
C MET A 1 -13.96 29.00 -5.72
N PRO A 2 -14.79 28.10 -6.20
CA PRO A 2 -14.32 26.75 -6.56
C PRO A 2 -13.24 26.83 -7.66
N GLU A 3 -12.21 26.02 -7.53
CA GLU A 3 -11.20 25.84 -8.57
C GLU A 3 -11.77 24.91 -9.66
N THR A 4 -11.49 25.22 -10.92
CA THR A 4 -12.07 24.49 -12.06
C THR A 4 -10.96 23.87 -12.91
N PHE A 5 -11.11 22.58 -13.25
CA PHE A 5 -10.20 21.83 -14.10
C PHE A 5 -10.96 21.29 -15.32
N ILE A 6 -10.33 21.33 -16.49
CA ILE A 6 -10.92 20.85 -17.74
C ILE A 6 -9.98 19.82 -18.37
N PHE A 7 -10.54 18.64 -18.69
CA PHE A 7 -9.81 17.52 -19.25
C PHE A 7 -10.43 17.04 -20.56
N SER A 8 -9.61 16.55 -21.49
CA SER A 8 -10.12 15.89 -22.70
C SER A 8 -10.86 14.62 -22.35
N HIS A 9 -10.35 13.87 -21.39
CA HIS A 9 -10.97 12.65 -20.85
C HIS A 9 -10.73 12.53 -19.35
N ALA A 10 -11.63 11.85 -18.64
CA ALA A 10 -11.45 11.46 -17.26
C ALA A 10 -11.99 10.05 -17.02
N LEU A 11 -11.25 9.26 -16.22
CA LEU A 11 -11.73 7.97 -15.76
C LEU A 11 -12.63 8.18 -14.53
N LEU A 12 -13.92 8.11 -14.75
CA LEU A 12 -14.95 8.21 -13.73
C LEU A 12 -15.33 6.81 -13.21
N PRO A 13 -16.09 6.67 -12.11
CA PRO A 13 -16.55 5.37 -11.62
C PRO A 13 -17.34 4.54 -12.66
N GLY A 14 -18.02 5.20 -13.61
CA GLY A 14 -18.74 4.55 -14.71
C GLY A 14 -17.91 4.27 -15.96
N GLY A 15 -16.60 4.53 -15.95
CA GLY A 15 -15.70 4.39 -17.09
C GLY A 15 -15.23 5.73 -17.66
N TRP A 16 -14.66 5.71 -18.85
CA TRP A 16 -14.16 6.92 -19.51
C TRP A 16 -15.27 7.90 -19.89
N ALA A 17 -15.06 9.16 -19.52
CA ALA A 17 -15.88 10.28 -19.97
C ALA A 17 -15.03 11.27 -20.78
N ARG A 18 -15.66 11.90 -21.78
CA ARG A 18 -15.03 12.88 -22.66
C ARG A 18 -15.43 14.30 -22.26
N ASP A 19 -14.49 15.26 -22.48
CA ASP A 19 -14.74 16.69 -22.30
C ASP A 19 -15.27 16.99 -20.88
N VAL A 20 -14.45 16.65 -19.87
CA VAL A 20 -14.85 16.66 -18.47
C VAL A 20 -14.39 17.92 -17.76
N ARG A 21 -15.31 18.59 -17.05
CA ARG A 21 -15.04 19.67 -16.12
C ARG A 21 -15.22 19.21 -14.69
N LEU A 22 -14.20 19.39 -13.87
CA LEU A 22 -14.26 19.20 -12.42
C LEU A 22 -14.30 20.57 -11.74
N SER A 23 -15.24 20.74 -10.82
CA SER A 23 -15.26 21.87 -9.88
C SER A 23 -14.83 21.35 -8.52
N VAL A 24 -13.82 22.01 -7.91
CA VAL A 24 -13.24 21.60 -6.62
C VAL A 24 -13.46 22.73 -5.60
N ALA A 25 -13.99 22.38 -4.46
CA ALA A 25 -14.18 23.28 -3.31
C ALA A 25 -13.75 22.55 -2.03
N GLU A 26 -13.02 23.24 -1.16
CA GLU A 26 -12.60 22.73 0.16
C GLU A 26 -11.92 21.35 0.09
N GLY A 27 -11.08 21.14 -0.95
CA GLY A 27 -10.36 19.89 -1.15
C GLY A 27 -11.21 18.72 -1.67
N ARG A 28 -12.50 18.95 -2.00
CA ARG A 28 -13.42 17.93 -2.51
C ARG A 28 -13.93 18.28 -3.91
N ILE A 29 -14.28 17.28 -4.67
CA ILE A 29 -14.96 17.43 -5.95
C ILE A 29 -16.40 17.87 -5.68
N ALA A 30 -16.72 19.10 -6.01
CA ALA A 30 -18.07 19.66 -5.85
C ALA A 30 -19.00 19.25 -7.00
N ALA A 31 -18.47 19.20 -8.22
CA ALA A 31 -19.25 18.81 -9.40
C ALA A 31 -18.36 18.15 -10.46
N VAL A 32 -18.95 17.26 -11.23
CA VAL A 32 -18.38 16.65 -12.44
C VAL A 32 -19.38 16.86 -13.57
N GLU A 33 -18.94 17.55 -14.64
CA GLU A 33 -19.77 17.83 -15.81
C GLU A 33 -19.07 17.29 -17.05
N THR A 34 -19.82 16.74 -17.99
CA THR A 34 -19.32 16.17 -19.25
C THR A 34 -19.79 16.96 -20.45
N GLY A 35 -19.09 16.87 -21.58
CA GLY A 35 -19.40 17.62 -22.80
C GLY A 35 -18.90 19.07 -22.79
N ILE A 36 -18.00 19.43 -21.88
CA ILE A 36 -17.40 20.76 -21.77
C ILE A 36 -16.02 20.73 -22.42
N GLY A 37 -15.95 20.98 -23.72
CA GLY A 37 -14.70 20.92 -24.49
C GLY A 37 -13.61 21.92 -24.03
N GLY A 38 -12.38 21.70 -24.51
CA GLY A 38 -11.21 22.58 -24.30
C GLY A 38 -10.07 22.03 -23.46
N GLY A 39 -10.24 20.83 -22.87
CA GLY A 39 -9.16 20.15 -22.13
C GLY A 39 -8.16 19.43 -23.03
N ARG A 40 -6.93 19.22 -22.52
CA ARG A 40 -5.83 18.58 -23.29
C ARG A 40 -5.24 17.34 -22.63
N ASN A 41 -5.47 17.14 -21.34
CA ASN A 41 -4.89 16.03 -20.58
C ASN A 41 -5.98 15.00 -20.25
N VAL A 42 -5.54 13.77 -20.00
CA VAL A 42 -6.38 12.71 -19.46
C VAL A 42 -6.26 12.73 -17.94
N ALA A 43 -7.38 12.77 -17.23
CA ALA A 43 -7.43 12.70 -15.77
C ALA A 43 -7.73 11.26 -15.32
N LEU A 44 -7.00 10.83 -14.31
CA LEU A 44 -7.20 9.56 -13.61
C LEU A 44 -7.44 9.84 -12.13
N PRO A 45 -8.26 9.06 -11.43
CA PRO A 45 -8.30 9.12 -9.98
C PRO A 45 -6.91 8.82 -9.41
N GLY A 46 -6.54 9.49 -8.31
CA GLY A 46 -5.28 9.18 -7.62
C GLY A 46 -5.26 7.73 -7.16
N MET A 47 -4.12 7.05 -7.29
CA MET A 47 -3.95 5.67 -6.88
C MET A 47 -3.72 5.61 -5.37
N PRO A 48 -4.51 4.84 -4.58
CA PRO A 48 -4.16 4.53 -3.20
C PRO A 48 -3.07 3.46 -3.14
N ASN A 49 -2.00 3.71 -2.38
CA ASN A 49 -1.00 2.72 -2.00
C ASN A 49 -1.50 2.01 -0.72
N LEU A 50 -2.03 0.79 -0.85
CA LEU A 50 -2.67 0.15 0.29
C LEU A 50 -1.71 -0.49 1.30
N HIS A 51 -0.41 -0.57 1.00
CA HIS A 51 0.57 -1.18 1.89
C HIS A 51 1.98 -0.64 1.63
N SER A 52 2.64 -0.18 2.68
CA SER A 52 3.99 0.36 2.64
C SER A 52 4.70 0.21 3.98
N HIS A 53 6.00 0.00 3.91
CA HIS A 53 6.96 0.09 5.00
C HIS A 53 8.02 1.14 4.63
N ALA A 54 7.76 2.42 4.89
CA ALA A 54 8.60 3.53 4.41
C ALA A 54 10.08 3.39 4.79
N PHE A 55 10.39 2.86 5.97
CA PHE A 55 11.78 2.69 6.43
C PHE A 55 12.55 1.68 5.57
N GLN A 56 11.89 0.70 4.97
CA GLN A 56 12.52 -0.32 4.11
C GLN A 56 13.02 0.26 2.78
N ARG A 57 12.59 1.48 2.40
CA ARG A 57 13.20 2.20 1.26
C ARG A 57 14.72 2.28 1.36
N ALA A 58 15.27 2.31 2.58
CA ALA A 58 16.71 2.30 2.83
C ALA A 58 17.41 0.99 2.43
N MET A 59 16.66 -0.08 2.19
CA MET A 59 17.20 -1.37 1.73
C MET A 59 17.29 -1.50 0.21
N ALA A 60 16.63 -0.62 -0.55
CA ALA A 60 16.51 -0.74 -2.01
C ALA A 60 17.88 -0.90 -2.69
N GLY A 61 18.03 -1.99 -3.46
CA GLY A 61 19.25 -2.37 -4.16
C GLY A 61 20.39 -2.92 -3.26
N ARG A 62 20.20 -2.98 -1.95
CA ARG A 62 21.24 -3.44 -0.99
C ARG A 62 21.07 -4.91 -0.60
N ALA A 63 19.87 -5.45 -0.84
CA ALA A 63 19.55 -6.85 -0.59
C ALA A 63 19.80 -7.77 -1.79
N GLU A 64 20.17 -7.23 -2.95
CA GLU A 64 20.36 -7.95 -4.22
C GLU A 64 21.76 -8.62 -4.31
N ARG A 65 22.19 -9.27 -3.21
CA ARG A 65 23.49 -9.94 -3.18
C ARG A 65 23.38 -11.27 -2.49
N ARG A 66 23.47 -12.34 -3.29
CA ARG A 66 23.48 -13.71 -2.77
C ARG A 66 24.68 -13.97 -1.86
N GLY A 67 24.41 -14.53 -0.66
CA GLY A 67 25.43 -15.07 0.22
C GLY A 67 25.96 -16.45 -0.19
N ALA A 68 26.60 -17.14 0.72
CA ALA A 68 27.15 -18.48 0.50
C ALA A 68 26.06 -19.56 0.36
N THR A 69 24.89 -19.33 0.93
CA THR A 69 23.72 -20.22 0.89
C THR A 69 22.68 -19.73 -0.11
N ARG A 70 21.62 -20.52 -0.32
CA ARG A 70 20.46 -20.09 -1.10
C ARG A 70 19.80 -18.90 -0.42
N ASP A 71 19.58 -17.82 -1.18
CA ASP A 71 18.92 -16.62 -0.72
C ASP A 71 17.40 -16.78 -0.72
N SER A 72 16.72 -16.07 0.21
CA SER A 72 15.29 -16.15 0.40
C SER A 72 14.78 -14.94 1.22
N PHE A 73 13.47 -14.81 1.37
CA PHE A 73 12.83 -13.88 2.32
C PHE A 73 13.51 -13.88 3.72
N TRP A 74 13.96 -15.03 4.21
CA TRP A 74 14.54 -15.16 5.56
C TRP A 74 15.92 -14.52 5.66
N THR A 75 16.75 -14.59 4.61
CA THR A 75 18.05 -13.91 4.55
C THR A 75 17.90 -12.40 4.34
N TRP A 76 16.94 -11.98 3.54
CA TRP A 76 16.55 -10.59 3.36
C TRP A 76 16.11 -9.95 4.69
N ARG A 77 15.33 -10.67 5.49
CA ARG A 77 14.83 -10.22 6.79
C ARG A 77 15.96 -9.93 7.81
N GLU A 78 17.08 -10.64 7.75
CA GLU A 78 18.23 -10.38 8.62
C GLU A 78 18.85 -9.00 8.33
N LEU A 79 18.92 -8.59 7.07
CA LEU A 79 19.37 -7.25 6.69
C LEU A 79 18.38 -6.18 7.18
N MET A 80 17.09 -6.45 7.04
CA MET A 80 16.03 -5.57 7.53
C MET A 80 16.15 -5.32 9.04
N TYR A 81 16.39 -6.35 9.84
CA TYR A 81 16.58 -6.20 11.28
C TYR A 81 17.79 -5.32 11.64
N LYS A 82 18.92 -5.51 10.95
CA LYS A 82 20.11 -4.67 11.17
C LYS A 82 19.80 -3.19 10.93
N LEU A 83 19.11 -2.89 9.84
CA LEU A 83 18.73 -1.53 9.53
C LEU A 83 17.72 -0.99 10.56
N ALA A 84 16.68 -1.76 10.87
CA ALA A 84 15.66 -1.39 11.83
C ALA A 84 16.25 -1.06 13.21
N LEU A 85 17.25 -1.83 13.67
CA LEU A 85 17.92 -1.58 14.95
C LEU A 85 18.80 -0.32 14.97
N ALA A 86 19.29 0.11 13.81
CA ALA A 86 20.17 1.28 13.70
C ALA A 86 19.40 2.61 13.54
N MET A 87 18.18 2.58 12.98
CA MET A 87 17.43 3.80 12.65
C MET A 87 16.98 4.59 13.87
N GLN A 88 17.13 5.92 13.80
CA GLN A 88 16.62 6.89 14.77
C GLN A 88 15.31 7.51 14.25
N PRO A 89 14.53 8.23 15.09
CA PRO A 89 13.30 8.89 14.65
C PRO A 89 13.48 9.82 13.44
N GLU A 90 14.57 10.58 13.39
CA GLU A 90 14.90 11.45 12.26
C GLU A 90 15.14 10.66 10.97
N ASP A 91 15.70 9.45 11.07
CA ASP A 91 15.92 8.58 9.91
C ASP A 91 14.59 8.07 9.34
N MET A 92 13.63 7.75 10.21
CA MET A 92 12.28 7.39 9.80
C MET A 92 11.62 8.52 8.99
N GLU A 93 11.71 9.77 9.49
CA GLU A 93 11.16 10.93 8.79
C GLU A 93 11.84 11.15 7.43
N ILE A 94 13.16 11.00 7.37
CA ILE A 94 13.93 11.15 6.13
C ILE A 94 13.54 10.07 5.12
N ALA A 95 13.49 8.79 5.53
CA ALA A 95 13.13 7.68 4.68
C ALA A 95 11.68 7.81 4.16
N ALA A 96 10.75 8.14 5.04
CA ALA A 96 9.36 8.37 4.67
C ALA A 96 9.18 9.58 3.74
N THR A 97 9.89 10.69 3.97
CA THR A 97 9.82 11.86 3.10
C THR A 97 10.24 11.51 1.67
N LEU A 98 11.29 10.71 1.49
CA LEU A 98 11.68 10.27 0.15
C LEU A 98 10.64 9.32 -0.44
N ALA A 99 10.24 8.27 0.30
CA ALA A 99 9.27 7.29 -0.19
C ALA A 99 7.95 7.95 -0.61
N PHE A 100 7.40 8.85 0.21
CA PHE A 100 6.16 9.55 -0.07
C PHE A 100 6.30 10.54 -1.26
N THR A 101 7.46 11.16 -1.41
CA THR A 101 7.76 11.98 -2.59
C THR A 101 7.75 11.14 -3.87
N GLU A 102 8.42 9.97 -3.87
CA GLU A 102 8.46 9.06 -5.01
C GLU A 102 7.07 8.44 -5.29
N MET A 103 6.27 8.15 -4.25
CA MET A 103 4.86 7.73 -4.40
C MET A 103 4.05 8.77 -5.15
N LEU A 104 4.12 10.03 -4.74
CA LEU A 104 3.41 11.13 -5.41
C LEU A 104 3.86 11.31 -6.86
N GLU A 105 5.17 11.25 -7.15
CA GLU A 105 5.69 11.35 -8.51
C GLU A 105 5.24 10.20 -9.41
N SER A 106 4.94 9.03 -8.85
CA SER A 106 4.43 7.85 -9.58
C SER A 106 2.91 7.79 -9.71
N GLY A 107 2.17 8.67 -9.02
CA GLY A 107 0.71 8.76 -9.10
C GLY A 107 -0.05 8.17 -7.92
N PHE A 108 0.63 7.68 -6.89
CA PHE A 108 -0.01 7.41 -5.61
C PHE A 108 -0.37 8.73 -4.92
N THR A 109 -1.58 8.84 -4.39
CA THR A 109 -2.06 10.06 -3.71
C THR A 109 -2.37 9.84 -2.24
N ALA A 110 -2.51 8.58 -1.84
CA ALA A 110 -2.72 8.15 -0.48
C ALA A 110 -1.85 6.92 -0.18
N VAL A 111 -1.46 6.73 1.08
CA VAL A 111 -0.70 5.57 1.52
C VAL A 111 -1.21 5.06 2.86
N ALA A 112 -1.39 3.74 2.96
CA ALA A 112 -1.52 3.04 4.23
C ALA A 112 -0.13 2.57 4.68
N GLU A 113 0.42 3.24 5.66
CA GLU A 113 1.76 2.98 6.16
C GLU A 113 1.70 1.99 7.32
N PHE A 114 2.07 0.74 7.05
CA PHE A 114 2.09 -0.39 7.96
C PHE A 114 3.40 -0.37 8.75
N HIS A 115 3.44 0.41 9.85
CA HIS A 115 4.67 0.67 10.54
C HIS A 115 4.79 -0.13 11.85
N TYR A 116 5.87 -0.88 12.00
CA TYR A 116 6.15 -1.73 13.17
C TYR A 116 7.43 -1.35 13.92
N LEU A 117 8.15 -0.31 13.50
CA LEU A 117 9.31 0.21 14.20
C LEU A 117 8.85 1.26 15.22
N HIS A 118 8.51 0.84 16.44
CA HIS A 118 7.89 1.68 17.45
C HIS A 118 8.84 2.23 18.50
N HIS A 119 9.74 1.37 19.00
CA HIS A 119 10.51 1.62 20.21
C HIS A 119 11.95 2.07 19.91
N ALA A 120 12.63 2.54 20.95
CA ALA A 120 14.06 2.87 20.89
C ALA A 120 14.91 1.63 20.55
N PRO A 121 16.18 1.80 20.12
CA PRO A 121 17.03 0.67 19.71
C PRO A 121 17.23 -0.42 20.77
N ASP A 122 17.10 -0.09 22.03
CA ASP A 122 17.16 -1.03 23.16
C ASP A 122 15.82 -1.70 23.47
N GLY A 123 14.74 -1.33 22.76
CA GLY A 123 13.38 -1.85 22.95
C GLY A 123 12.54 -1.07 23.97
N THR A 124 13.08 -0.05 24.61
CA THR A 124 12.31 0.81 25.52
C THR A 124 11.39 1.75 24.77
N HIS A 125 10.32 2.17 25.40
CA HIS A 125 9.42 3.16 24.82
C HIS A 125 10.11 4.54 24.78
N TYR A 126 9.85 5.31 23.73
CA TYR A 126 10.13 6.75 23.75
C TYR A 126 9.18 7.44 24.73
N ASP A 127 9.50 8.66 25.15
CA ASP A 127 8.62 9.50 26.01
C ASP A 127 7.23 9.66 25.37
N ASP A 128 7.18 9.90 24.07
CA ASP A 128 5.95 9.73 23.25
C ASP A 128 5.95 8.32 22.64
N ILE A 129 5.03 7.45 23.05
CA ILE A 129 4.89 6.10 22.50
C ILE A 129 4.68 6.12 20.98
N GLY A 130 4.18 7.22 20.42
CA GLY A 130 3.95 7.45 19.00
C GLY A 130 5.07 8.20 18.29
N GLU A 131 6.28 8.36 18.87
CA GLU A 131 7.37 9.15 18.28
C GLU A 131 7.63 8.77 16.82
N MET A 132 7.75 7.47 16.51
CA MET A 132 8.01 7.00 15.15
C MET A 132 6.81 7.28 14.22
N ALA A 133 5.59 7.12 14.71
CA ALA A 133 4.36 7.47 13.97
C ALA A 133 4.27 8.99 13.72
N ALA A 134 4.68 9.81 14.68
CA ALA A 134 4.72 11.27 14.54
C ALA A 134 5.69 11.71 13.42
N ARG A 135 6.81 10.98 13.24
CA ARG A 135 7.76 11.21 12.14
C ARG A 135 7.16 10.88 10.76
N LEU A 136 6.42 9.79 10.67
CA LEU A 136 5.66 9.44 9.45
C LEU A 136 4.60 10.49 9.13
N ALA A 137 3.84 10.92 10.14
CA ALA A 137 2.85 11.97 9.97
C ALA A 137 3.49 13.33 9.59
N ALA A 138 4.68 13.65 10.10
CA ALA A 138 5.42 14.84 9.69
C ALA A 138 5.85 14.75 8.21
N ALA A 139 6.41 13.61 7.79
CA ALA A 139 6.77 13.37 6.40
C ALA A 139 5.55 13.49 5.45
N ALA A 140 4.39 12.95 5.84
CA ALA A 140 3.16 13.05 5.06
C ALA A 140 2.66 14.50 4.94
N ARG A 141 2.67 15.26 6.03
CA ARG A 141 2.32 16.70 5.99
C ARG A 141 3.24 17.51 5.08
N ASN A 142 4.55 17.22 5.14
CA ASN A 142 5.55 17.93 4.35
C ASN A 142 5.43 17.62 2.85
N THR A 143 5.17 16.37 2.49
CA THR A 143 5.02 15.94 1.09
C THR A 143 3.61 16.19 0.55
N GLY A 144 2.61 16.23 1.41
CA GLY A 144 1.21 16.40 1.03
C GLY A 144 0.52 15.13 0.56
N ILE A 145 1.09 13.94 0.78
CA ILE A 145 0.40 12.67 0.56
C ILE A 145 -0.67 12.46 1.65
N GLU A 146 -1.79 11.84 1.29
CA GLU A 146 -2.78 11.42 2.29
C GLU A 146 -2.27 10.16 3.02
N LEU A 147 -2.27 10.19 4.35
CA LEU A 147 -1.71 9.11 5.18
C LEU A 147 -2.80 8.43 6.00
N LEU A 148 -2.88 7.11 5.90
CA LEU A 148 -3.50 6.24 6.88
C LEU A 148 -2.39 5.59 7.71
N LEU A 149 -2.30 5.93 9.01
CA LEU A 149 -1.37 5.27 9.92
C LEU A 149 -1.91 3.90 10.32
N LEU A 150 -1.10 2.87 10.12
CA LEU A 150 -1.36 1.51 10.54
C LEU A 150 -0.29 1.08 11.56
N PRO A 151 -0.41 1.49 12.84
CA PRO A 151 0.49 0.97 13.87
C PRO A 151 0.33 -0.54 13.95
N VAL A 152 1.44 -1.27 14.03
CA VAL A 152 1.43 -2.72 13.94
C VAL A 152 1.50 -3.35 15.32
N PHE A 153 0.57 -4.26 15.60
CA PHE A 153 0.65 -5.14 16.74
C PHE A 153 1.59 -6.32 16.45
N TYR A 154 2.61 -6.46 17.25
CA TYR A 154 3.61 -7.52 17.14
C TYR A 154 3.96 -8.05 18.53
N ALA A 155 3.40 -9.19 18.95
CA ALA A 155 3.61 -9.73 20.28
C ALA A 155 4.44 -11.02 20.29
N HIS A 156 4.53 -11.73 19.16
CA HIS A 156 5.10 -13.07 19.10
C HIS A 156 6.00 -13.25 17.87
N ALA A 157 6.97 -14.20 17.97
CA ALA A 157 7.90 -14.53 16.89
C ALA A 157 7.45 -15.72 16.02
N GLY A 158 6.29 -16.31 16.32
CA GLY A 158 5.76 -17.49 15.62
C GLY A 158 4.42 -17.95 16.16
N PHE A 159 3.81 -18.90 15.49
CA PHE A 159 2.54 -19.49 15.90
C PHE A 159 2.59 -20.04 17.35
N GLY A 160 1.44 -20.00 18.02
CA GLY A 160 1.32 -20.50 19.40
C GLY A 160 1.89 -19.56 20.47
N GLY A 161 2.17 -18.32 20.15
CA GLY A 161 2.61 -17.34 21.14
C GLY A 161 4.11 -17.44 21.48
N ALA A 162 4.95 -17.83 20.52
CA ALA A 162 6.40 -17.90 20.72
C ALA A 162 6.98 -16.53 21.12
N ALA A 163 7.89 -16.52 22.11
CA ALA A 163 8.51 -15.28 22.59
C ALA A 163 9.25 -14.53 21.49
N LEU A 164 9.22 -13.19 21.54
CA LEU A 164 9.96 -12.33 20.61
C LEU A 164 11.46 -12.62 20.67
N ARG A 165 12.12 -12.53 19.52
CA ARG A 165 13.58 -12.58 19.42
C ARG A 165 14.15 -11.21 19.74
N GLU A 166 15.42 -11.19 20.08
CA GLU A 166 16.13 -9.94 20.44
C GLU A 166 16.08 -8.90 19.33
N GLU A 167 16.17 -9.33 18.06
CA GLU A 167 16.10 -8.45 16.88
C GLU A 167 14.73 -7.79 16.70
N GLN A 168 13.70 -8.33 17.33
CA GLN A 168 12.32 -7.85 17.23
C GLN A 168 11.92 -6.91 18.37
N ARG A 169 12.82 -6.63 19.31
CA ARG A 169 12.53 -5.84 20.53
C ARG A 169 11.91 -4.46 20.25
N ARG A 170 12.22 -3.84 19.09
CA ARG A 170 11.66 -2.55 18.70
C ARG A 170 10.22 -2.60 18.22
N PHE A 171 9.68 -3.78 17.96
CA PHE A 171 8.34 -4.00 17.39
C PHE A 171 7.31 -4.37 18.46
N GLY A 172 7.79 -4.93 19.59
CA GLY A 172 6.98 -5.64 20.55
C GLY A 172 5.96 -4.78 21.29
N ASN A 173 4.70 -5.24 21.33
CA ASN A 173 3.64 -4.58 22.08
C ASN A 173 2.81 -5.60 22.87
N THR A 174 2.31 -5.19 24.05
CA THR A 174 1.15 -5.81 24.69
C THR A 174 -0.13 -5.18 24.14
N LEU A 175 -1.28 -5.80 24.37
CA LEU A 175 -2.56 -5.21 23.99
C LEU A 175 -2.77 -3.83 24.62
N GLU A 176 -2.33 -3.65 25.88
CA GLU A 176 -2.44 -2.35 26.58
C GLU A 176 -1.54 -1.27 25.95
N SER A 177 -0.26 -1.56 25.74
CA SER A 177 0.65 -0.58 25.11
C SER A 177 0.24 -0.28 23.68
N TYR A 178 -0.26 -1.28 22.95
CA TYR A 178 -0.77 -1.10 21.60
C TYR A 178 -2.04 -0.24 21.54
N ALA A 179 -2.97 -0.39 22.48
CA ALA A 179 -4.14 0.47 22.57
C ALA A 179 -3.75 1.95 22.74
N ARG A 180 -2.79 2.23 23.63
CA ARG A 180 -2.23 3.61 23.82
C ARG A 180 -1.55 4.11 22.54
N LEU A 181 -0.82 3.25 21.83
CA LEU A 181 -0.22 3.61 20.56
C LEU A 181 -1.28 3.95 19.49
N CYS A 182 -2.36 3.17 19.40
CA CYS A 182 -3.48 3.45 18.50
C CYS A 182 -4.17 4.79 18.83
N GLU A 183 -4.39 5.10 20.10
CA GLU A 183 -4.93 6.39 20.53
C GLU A 183 -4.02 7.55 20.11
N ARG A 184 -2.71 7.37 20.28
CA ARG A 184 -1.73 8.37 19.87
C ARG A 184 -1.69 8.55 18.36
N CYS A 185 -1.75 7.46 17.58
CA CYS A 185 -1.83 7.53 16.12
C CYS A 185 -3.11 8.23 15.65
N ALA A 186 -4.26 7.95 16.28
CA ALA A 186 -5.52 8.62 15.98
C ALA A 186 -5.48 10.14 16.24
N ALA A 187 -4.68 10.59 17.21
CA ALA A 187 -4.45 12.02 17.45
C ALA A 187 -3.52 12.68 16.39
N LEU A 188 -2.76 11.89 15.64
CA LEU A 188 -1.88 12.36 14.56
C LEU A 188 -2.61 12.49 13.22
N GLY A 189 -3.67 11.70 13.00
CA GLY A 189 -4.44 11.67 11.76
C GLY A 189 -5.27 10.40 11.57
N PRO A 190 -5.79 10.14 10.38
CA PRO A 190 -6.48 8.90 10.05
C PRO A 190 -5.63 7.68 10.41
N SER A 191 -6.22 6.72 11.11
CA SER A 191 -5.50 5.53 11.55
C SER A 191 -6.40 4.28 11.55
N GLY A 192 -5.78 3.13 11.31
CA GLY A 192 -6.40 1.82 11.41
C GLY A 192 -5.74 0.95 12.46
N VAL A 193 -5.94 -0.36 12.36
CA VAL A 193 -5.35 -1.40 13.22
C VAL A 193 -4.63 -2.40 12.35
N ALA A 194 -3.47 -2.86 12.78
CA ALA A 194 -2.69 -3.78 11.98
C ALA A 194 -2.03 -4.89 12.82
N PRO A 195 -2.68 -6.05 13.05
CA PRO A 195 -1.94 -7.23 13.45
C PRO A 195 -0.93 -7.59 12.37
N HIS A 196 0.36 -7.78 12.76
CA HIS A 196 1.40 -8.06 11.76
C HIS A 196 1.04 -9.27 10.89
N SER A 197 0.73 -10.38 11.55
CA SER A 197 0.40 -11.67 10.91
C SER A 197 -0.12 -12.65 11.97
N LEU A 198 -0.60 -13.81 11.57
CA LEU A 198 -0.96 -14.91 12.48
C LEU A 198 0.24 -15.48 13.27
N ARG A 199 1.47 -15.18 12.83
CA ARG A 199 2.71 -15.51 13.55
C ARG A 199 2.98 -14.56 14.71
N ALA A 200 2.48 -13.35 14.65
CA ALA A 200 2.78 -12.26 15.58
C ALA A 200 1.62 -11.94 16.54
N ALA A 201 0.45 -12.50 16.31
CA ALA A 201 -0.72 -12.36 17.16
C ALA A 201 -1.44 -13.71 17.33
N THR A 202 -1.85 -14.03 18.54
CA THR A 202 -2.75 -15.17 18.83
C THR A 202 -4.19 -14.85 18.42
N LEU A 203 -5.06 -15.87 18.31
CA LEU A 203 -6.48 -15.64 18.01
C LEU A 203 -7.19 -14.76 19.05
N ALA A 204 -6.85 -14.90 20.32
CA ALA A 204 -7.41 -14.06 21.38
C ALA A 204 -7.02 -12.59 21.21
N GLU A 205 -5.75 -12.33 20.90
CA GLU A 205 -5.26 -10.98 20.57
C GLU A 205 -5.89 -10.45 19.29
N LEU A 206 -6.00 -11.27 18.24
CA LEU A 206 -6.64 -10.89 16.99
C LEU A 206 -8.10 -10.48 17.19
N THR A 207 -8.84 -11.20 18.04
CA THR A 207 -10.21 -10.85 18.41
C THR A 207 -10.27 -9.50 19.13
N ALA A 208 -9.35 -9.25 20.07
CA ALA A 208 -9.24 -7.96 20.74
C ALA A 208 -8.91 -6.82 19.77
N LEU A 209 -7.99 -7.06 18.83
CA LEU A 209 -7.60 -6.11 17.80
C LEU A 209 -8.74 -5.80 16.82
N ALA A 210 -9.51 -6.80 16.41
CA ALA A 210 -10.69 -6.61 15.58
C ALA A 210 -11.76 -5.78 16.31
N THR A 211 -11.95 -6.02 17.60
CA THR A 211 -12.83 -5.20 18.46
C THR A 211 -12.33 -3.77 18.57
N LEU A 212 -11.02 -3.58 18.78
CA LEU A 212 -10.39 -2.25 18.81
C LEU A 212 -10.52 -1.51 17.48
N ALA A 213 -10.43 -2.21 16.37
CA ALA A 213 -10.61 -1.63 15.04
C ALA A 213 -12.02 -1.10 14.82
N GLY A 214 -13.04 -1.85 15.24
CA GLY A 214 -14.44 -1.54 14.92
C GLY A 214 -14.64 -1.48 13.40
N THR A 215 -15.03 -0.32 12.88
CA THR A 215 -15.20 -0.09 11.43
C THR A 215 -13.97 0.50 10.74
N ARG A 216 -12.90 0.79 11.49
CA ARG A 216 -11.65 1.30 10.92
C ARG A 216 -10.96 0.22 10.09
N PRO A 217 -10.14 0.61 9.09
CA PRO A 217 -9.32 -0.34 8.36
C PRO A 217 -8.50 -1.26 9.27
N LEU A 218 -8.48 -2.56 8.94
CA LEU A 218 -7.66 -3.56 9.59
C LEU A 218 -6.85 -4.32 8.54
N HIS A 219 -5.52 -4.23 8.61
CA HIS A 219 -4.62 -4.86 7.66
C HIS A 219 -3.79 -5.96 8.34
N ILE A 220 -3.54 -7.05 7.63
CA ILE A 220 -2.75 -8.19 8.13
C ILE A 220 -2.01 -8.87 6.99
N HIS A 221 -0.71 -9.20 7.18
CA HIS A 221 -0.01 -10.12 6.27
C HIS A 221 -0.49 -11.54 6.48
N VAL A 222 -0.79 -12.26 5.41
CA VAL A 222 -1.26 -13.64 5.50
C VAL A 222 -0.83 -14.45 4.27
N ALA A 223 -0.38 -15.67 4.47
CA ALA A 223 -0.02 -16.64 3.43
C ALA A 223 0.97 -16.07 2.37
N GLU A 224 1.91 -15.23 2.80
CA GLU A 224 2.93 -14.63 1.96
C GLU A 224 3.94 -15.66 1.47
N GLN A 225 4.43 -16.50 2.38
CA GLN A 225 5.50 -17.48 2.15
C GLN A 225 5.00 -18.92 2.36
N LEU A 226 5.49 -19.86 1.55
CA LEU A 226 5.17 -21.30 1.77
C LEU A 226 5.54 -21.79 3.16
N ALA A 227 6.66 -21.33 3.72
CA ALA A 227 7.05 -21.67 5.08
C ALA A 227 6.05 -21.19 6.16
N GLU A 228 5.34 -20.08 5.91
CA GLU A 228 4.24 -19.64 6.77
C GLU A 228 3.05 -20.61 6.67
N VAL A 229 2.72 -21.03 5.44
CA VAL A 229 1.63 -22.00 5.22
C VAL A 229 1.93 -23.32 5.91
N GLU A 230 3.14 -23.84 5.75
CA GLU A 230 3.59 -25.08 6.40
C GLU A 230 3.57 -24.98 7.93
N ALA A 231 4.05 -23.86 8.47
CA ALA A 231 4.05 -23.63 9.91
C ALA A 231 2.62 -23.51 10.49
N CYS A 232 1.70 -22.87 9.76
CA CYS A 232 0.30 -22.77 10.16
C CYS A 232 -0.39 -24.14 10.14
N LEU A 233 -0.19 -24.91 9.08
CA LEU A 233 -0.68 -26.30 8.98
C LEU A 233 -0.18 -27.18 10.13
N ALA A 234 1.12 -27.09 10.44
CA ALA A 234 1.70 -27.84 11.55
C ALA A 234 1.14 -27.43 12.91
N PHE A 235 0.81 -26.15 13.11
CA PHE A 235 0.28 -25.60 14.34
C PHE A 235 -1.22 -25.88 14.52
N SER A 236 -2.02 -25.62 13.49
CA SER A 236 -3.50 -25.59 13.59
C SER A 236 -4.21 -26.70 12.80
N GLY A 237 -3.52 -27.36 11.90
CA GLY A 237 -4.14 -28.27 10.93
C GLY A 237 -4.81 -27.55 9.75
N GLN A 238 -4.79 -26.22 9.72
CA GLN A 238 -5.42 -25.39 8.69
C GLN A 238 -4.41 -24.48 7.99
N ARG A 239 -4.74 -24.04 6.77
CA ARG A 239 -3.97 -23.03 6.04
C ARG A 239 -4.20 -21.64 6.63
N PRO A 240 -3.30 -20.66 6.45
CA PRO A 240 -3.41 -19.36 7.12
C PRO A 240 -4.70 -18.61 6.84
N VAL A 241 -5.13 -18.54 5.58
CA VAL A 241 -6.37 -17.82 5.21
C VAL A 241 -7.59 -18.60 5.67
N GLU A 242 -7.63 -19.94 5.52
CA GLU A 242 -8.66 -20.79 6.06
C GLU A 242 -8.81 -20.59 7.58
N TYR A 243 -7.69 -20.66 8.32
CA TYR A 243 -7.66 -20.47 9.77
C TYR A 243 -8.18 -19.08 10.18
N LEU A 244 -7.77 -18.03 9.43
CA LEU A 244 -8.25 -16.68 9.66
C LEU A 244 -9.76 -16.54 9.42
N LEU A 245 -10.27 -17.10 8.32
CA LEU A 245 -11.68 -17.03 7.95
C LEU A 245 -12.59 -17.80 8.90
N ASP A 246 -12.10 -18.88 9.49
CA ASP A 246 -12.89 -19.72 10.42
C ASP A 246 -12.89 -19.16 11.85
N HIS A 247 -11.84 -18.45 12.25
CA HIS A 247 -11.66 -18.05 13.65
C HIS A 247 -11.71 -16.55 13.91
N ALA A 248 -11.67 -15.71 12.87
CA ALA A 248 -11.76 -14.26 13.00
C ALA A 248 -12.97 -13.69 12.27
N ALA A 249 -13.49 -12.56 12.78
CA ALA A 249 -14.61 -11.84 12.17
C ALA A 249 -14.13 -11.00 10.96
N VAL A 250 -13.54 -11.67 9.96
CA VAL A 250 -13.08 -11.00 8.73
C VAL A 250 -14.28 -10.37 8.03
N ALA A 251 -14.15 -9.09 7.67
CA ALA A 251 -15.22 -8.28 7.09
C ALA A 251 -14.65 -7.32 6.01
N GLU A 252 -15.50 -6.48 5.46
CA GLU A 252 -15.17 -5.57 4.36
C GLU A 252 -14.11 -4.51 4.68
N ASN A 253 -13.86 -4.22 5.97
CA ASN A 253 -12.81 -3.31 6.41
C ASN A 253 -11.45 -3.99 6.57
N TRP A 254 -11.33 -5.29 6.25
CA TRP A 254 -10.08 -6.02 6.32
C TRP A 254 -9.35 -6.00 4.98
N CYS A 255 -8.04 -5.76 5.04
CA CYS A 255 -7.10 -5.96 3.94
C CYS A 255 -6.17 -7.13 4.28
N LEU A 256 -6.27 -8.20 3.51
CA LEU A 256 -5.40 -9.38 3.61
C LEU A 256 -4.23 -9.17 2.65
N VAL A 257 -3.08 -8.76 3.22
CA VAL A 257 -1.90 -8.38 2.43
C VAL A 257 -1.20 -9.65 1.94
N HIS A 258 -0.80 -9.63 0.68
CA HIS A 258 -0.28 -10.71 -0.15
C HIS A 258 -1.32 -11.80 -0.43
N ALA A 259 -1.67 -12.61 0.55
CA ALA A 259 -2.50 -13.80 0.36
C ALA A 259 -2.03 -14.66 -0.84
N THR A 260 -0.72 -14.69 -1.10
CA THR A 260 -0.08 -15.26 -2.29
C THR A 260 -0.40 -16.73 -2.47
N HIS A 261 -0.34 -17.47 -1.37
CA HIS A 261 -0.52 -18.92 -1.37
C HIS A 261 -1.92 -19.31 -0.88
N ILE A 262 -2.95 -19.01 -1.67
CA ILE A 262 -4.34 -19.37 -1.37
C ILE A 262 -4.89 -20.43 -2.31
N THR A 263 -5.87 -21.17 -1.82
CA THR A 263 -6.69 -22.10 -2.60
C THR A 263 -7.90 -21.38 -3.22
N PRO A 264 -8.57 -21.94 -4.23
CA PRO A 264 -9.83 -21.39 -4.73
C PRO A 264 -10.91 -21.22 -3.67
N ALA A 265 -10.97 -22.13 -2.67
CA ALA A 265 -11.92 -22.04 -1.55
C ALA A 265 -11.61 -20.85 -0.62
N GLU A 266 -10.34 -20.63 -0.30
CA GLU A 266 -9.89 -19.46 0.49
C GLU A 266 -10.18 -18.16 -0.27
N ALA A 267 -9.90 -18.11 -1.58
CA ALA A 267 -10.22 -16.97 -2.44
C ALA A 267 -11.73 -16.64 -2.45
N ALA A 268 -12.58 -17.66 -2.60
CA ALA A 268 -14.03 -17.51 -2.53
C ALA A 268 -14.49 -17.04 -1.15
N GLY A 269 -13.88 -17.55 -0.08
CA GLY A 269 -14.15 -17.14 1.30
C GLY A 269 -13.79 -15.67 1.57
N MET A 270 -12.65 -15.20 1.09
CA MET A 270 -12.25 -13.78 1.15
C MET A 270 -13.25 -12.88 0.42
N ALA A 271 -13.60 -13.24 -0.82
CA ALA A 271 -14.56 -12.48 -1.65
C ALA A 271 -15.95 -12.42 -0.99
N ALA A 272 -16.44 -13.54 -0.45
CA ALA A 272 -17.75 -13.61 0.22
C ALA A 272 -17.83 -12.72 1.47
N ARG A 273 -16.71 -12.53 2.20
CA ARG A 273 -16.62 -11.63 3.35
C ARG A 273 -16.33 -10.18 2.98
N GLY A 274 -16.10 -9.95 1.72
CA GLY A 274 -15.80 -8.65 1.18
C GLY A 274 -14.42 -8.13 1.57
N ALA A 275 -13.50 -8.94 2.06
CA ALA A 275 -12.13 -8.53 2.35
C ALA A 275 -11.40 -8.11 1.06
N VAL A 276 -10.47 -7.17 1.19
CA VAL A 276 -9.61 -6.71 0.09
C VAL A 276 -8.34 -7.54 0.04
N ALA A 277 -7.96 -8.03 -1.14
CA ALA A 277 -6.63 -8.58 -1.37
C ALA A 277 -5.63 -7.43 -1.59
N GLY A 278 -4.65 -7.31 -0.70
CA GLY A 278 -3.60 -6.29 -0.78
C GLY A 278 -2.39 -6.83 -1.52
N LEU A 279 -2.25 -6.52 -2.80
CA LEU A 279 -1.21 -7.08 -3.65
C LEU A 279 -0.01 -6.13 -3.75
N CYS A 280 1.20 -6.69 -3.66
CA CYS A 280 2.46 -5.94 -3.76
C CYS A 280 3.36 -6.58 -4.82
N PRO A 281 2.96 -6.56 -6.10
CA PRO A 281 3.53 -7.39 -7.16
C PRO A 281 5.04 -7.26 -7.35
N ILE A 282 5.59 -6.06 -7.18
CA ILE A 282 7.03 -5.82 -7.31
C ILE A 282 7.78 -6.45 -6.13
N THR A 283 7.29 -6.26 -4.89
CA THR A 283 7.93 -6.87 -3.72
C THR A 283 7.79 -8.38 -3.73
N GLU A 284 6.61 -8.91 -4.04
CA GLU A 284 6.36 -10.34 -4.17
C GLU A 284 7.30 -11.00 -5.20
N ALA A 285 7.55 -10.31 -6.32
CA ALA A 285 8.53 -10.76 -7.32
C ALA A 285 9.98 -10.64 -6.82
N ASN A 286 10.32 -9.55 -6.13
CA ASN A 286 11.65 -9.30 -5.60
C ASN A 286 12.04 -10.31 -4.50
N LEU A 287 11.10 -10.68 -3.63
CA LEU A 287 11.31 -11.66 -2.57
C LEU A 287 11.12 -13.12 -3.03
N GLY A 288 10.54 -13.30 -4.21
CA GLY A 288 10.26 -14.64 -4.75
C GLY A 288 9.13 -15.34 -4.02
N ASP A 289 8.11 -14.60 -3.58
CA ASP A 289 7.00 -15.12 -2.80
C ASP A 289 6.13 -16.07 -3.64
N GLY A 290 5.78 -15.65 -4.83
CA GLY A 290 4.90 -16.40 -5.73
C GLY A 290 3.94 -15.48 -6.49
N ILE A 291 2.83 -16.04 -6.95
CA ILE A 291 1.83 -15.32 -7.75
C ILE A 291 0.46 -15.52 -7.11
N PHE A 292 -0.15 -14.44 -6.63
CA PHE A 292 -1.56 -14.44 -6.22
C PHE A 292 -2.45 -14.68 -7.45
N PRO A 293 -3.50 -15.54 -7.39
CA PRO A 293 -4.35 -15.85 -8.55
C PRO A 293 -5.37 -14.73 -8.83
N ALA A 294 -4.88 -13.54 -9.20
CA ALA A 294 -5.68 -12.33 -9.31
C ALA A 294 -6.78 -12.42 -10.39
N HIS A 295 -6.53 -13.13 -11.49
CA HIS A 295 -7.48 -13.27 -12.58
C HIS A 295 -8.69 -14.17 -12.23
N ASP A 296 -8.52 -15.09 -11.28
CA ASP A 296 -9.58 -15.97 -10.79
C ASP A 296 -10.27 -15.40 -9.52
N PHE A 297 -9.73 -14.32 -8.96
CA PHE A 297 -10.24 -13.73 -7.74
C PHE A 297 -11.44 -12.82 -8.01
N ALA A 298 -12.63 -13.21 -7.52
CA ALA A 298 -13.86 -12.46 -7.70
C ALA A 298 -14.04 -11.30 -6.69
N GLY A 299 -13.11 -11.11 -5.76
CA GLY A 299 -13.16 -10.06 -4.74
C GLY A 299 -12.49 -8.76 -5.16
N ALA A 300 -12.47 -7.79 -4.25
CA ALA A 300 -11.75 -6.54 -4.44
C ALA A 300 -10.25 -6.72 -4.19
N TYR A 301 -9.41 -6.09 -5.02
CA TYR A 301 -7.96 -6.02 -4.83
C TYR A 301 -7.46 -4.58 -4.98
N GLY A 302 -6.37 -4.27 -4.34
CA GLY A 302 -5.60 -3.04 -4.56
C GLY A 302 -4.11 -3.33 -4.62
N ILE A 303 -3.30 -2.30 -4.89
CA ILE A 303 -1.85 -2.42 -4.98
C ILE A 303 -1.14 -1.64 -3.90
N GLY A 304 0.02 -2.14 -3.45
CA GLY A 304 0.93 -1.50 -2.52
C GLY A 304 2.37 -1.59 -2.99
N SER A 305 3.23 -0.69 -2.50
CA SER A 305 4.67 -0.68 -2.79
C SER A 305 5.51 -1.45 -1.76
N ASP A 306 4.90 -1.85 -0.67
CA ASP A 306 5.39 -2.69 0.42
C ASP A 306 6.83 -2.35 0.87
N SER A 307 7.84 -3.12 0.45
CA SER A 307 9.25 -2.90 0.80
C SER A 307 9.86 -1.63 0.17
N ASN A 308 9.13 -0.97 -0.72
CA ASN A 308 9.58 0.23 -1.42
C ASN A 308 10.91 0.05 -2.19
N VAL A 309 11.20 -1.17 -2.63
CA VAL A 309 12.38 -1.47 -3.47
C VAL A 309 12.32 -0.68 -4.76
N LEU A 310 11.14 -0.60 -5.37
CA LEU A 310 10.78 0.28 -6.48
C LEU A 310 9.38 0.85 -6.21
N ILE A 311 9.25 2.18 -6.28
CA ILE A 311 7.97 2.86 -6.06
C ILE A 311 7.46 3.39 -7.40
N ASP A 312 6.52 2.67 -8.01
CA ASP A 312 5.93 3.05 -9.30
C ASP A 312 4.58 2.36 -9.51
N ALA A 313 3.50 3.13 -9.39
CA ALA A 313 2.13 2.60 -9.50
C ALA A 313 1.87 1.87 -10.85
N ALA A 314 2.41 2.40 -11.96
CA ALA A 314 2.24 1.78 -13.26
C ALA A 314 3.01 0.46 -13.37
N GLN A 315 4.19 0.37 -12.74
CA GLN A 315 4.97 -0.87 -12.75
C GLN A 315 4.39 -1.94 -11.82
N GLU A 316 3.76 -1.56 -10.70
CA GLU A 316 2.97 -2.51 -9.90
C GLU A 316 1.86 -3.14 -10.75
N LEU A 317 1.07 -2.32 -11.46
CA LEU A 317 0.03 -2.83 -12.36
C LEU A 317 0.59 -3.68 -13.52
N ARG A 318 1.75 -3.28 -14.07
CA ARG A 318 2.46 -4.07 -15.10
C ARG A 318 2.88 -5.43 -14.57
N MET A 319 3.49 -5.47 -13.40
CA MET A 319 3.95 -6.71 -12.77
C MET A 319 2.76 -7.61 -12.44
N LEU A 320 1.67 -7.05 -11.90
CA LEU A 320 0.43 -7.79 -11.66
C LEU A 320 -0.07 -8.47 -12.93
N GLU A 321 -0.25 -7.75 -14.02
CA GLU A 321 -0.72 -8.34 -15.28
C GLU A 321 0.29 -9.34 -15.86
N TYR A 322 1.59 -9.04 -15.82
CA TYR A 322 2.59 -9.93 -16.40
C TYR A 322 2.75 -11.23 -15.64
N SER A 323 2.65 -11.21 -14.32
CA SER A 323 2.64 -12.44 -13.51
C SER A 323 1.44 -13.33 -13.88
N GLN A 324 0.24 -12.75 -14.05
CA GLN A 324 -0.95 -13.48 -14.48
C GLN A 324 -0.79 -14.03 -15.91
N ARG A 325 -0.22 -13.23 -16.85
CA ARG A 325 0.05 -13.72 -18.22
C ARG A 325 0.98 -14.93 -18.24
N LEU A 326 2.04 -14.89 -17.44
CA LEU A 326 3.01 -15.97 -17.34
C LEU A 326 2.37 -17.23 -16.72
N ALA A 327 1.60 -17.08 -15.66
CA ALA A 327 0.91 -18.18 -15.00
C ALA A 327 -0.14 -18.83 -15.93
N ALA A 328 -1.00 -18.02 -16.54
CA ALA A 328 -2.08 -18.47 -17.42
C ALA A 328 -1.63 -18.80 -18.85
N ARG A 329 -0.43 -18.35 -19.29
CA ARG A 329 0.05 -18.44 -20.68
C ARG A 329 -0.92 -17.82 -21.69
N GLN A 330 -1.50 -16.69 -21.31
CA GLN A 330 -2.48 -15.91 -22.08
C GLN A 330 -2.10 -14.43 -22.06
N ARG A 331 -2.78 -13.63 -22.89
CA ARG A 331 -2.62 -12.16 -22.91
C ARG A 331 -3.88 -11.48 -22.40
N ASN A 332 -3.71 -10.25 -21.85
CA ASN A 332 -4.81 -9.40 -21.38
C ASN A 332 -5.72 -10.12 -20.36
N VAL A 333 -5.07 -10.77 -19.38
CA VAL A 333 -5.72 -11.71 -18.45
C VAL A 333 -6.61 -10.98 -17.46
N MET A 334 -6.19 -9.77 -17.01
CA MET A 334 -6.96 -8.95 -16.07
C MET A 334 -8.01 -8.07 -16.75
N ALA A 335 -8.13 -8.10 -18.09
CA ALA A 335 -9.23 -7.46 -18.80
C ALA A 335 -10.55 -8.21 -18.54
N THR A 336 -11.66 -7.48 -18.55
CA THR A 336 -13.00 -8.07 -18.39
C THR A 336 -13.86 -7.85 -19.62
N ALA A 337 -14.97 -8.57 -19.74
CA ALA A 337 -15.90 -8.34 -20.84
C ALA A 337 -16.50 -6.93 -20.84
N THR A 338 -16.63 -6.32 -19.67
CA THR A 338 -17.14 -4.95 -19.50
C THR A 338 -16.07 -3.87 -19.65
N ILE A 339 -14.79 -4.22 -19.37
CA ILE A 339 -13.64 -3.33 -19.52
C ILE A 339 -12.55 -4.07 -20.29
N PRO A 340 -12.61 -4.09 -21.64
CA PRO A 340 -11.69 -4.87 -22.46
C PRO A 340 -10.28 -4.27 -22.56
N ALA A 341 -10.10 -3.01 -22.20
CA ALA A 341 -8.80 -2.36 -22.10
C ALA A 341 -8.10 -2.76 -20.79
N THR A 342 -7.09 -3.62 -20.88
CA THR A 342 -6.40 -4.22 -19.73
C THR A 342 -5.87 -3.18 -18.73
N ALA A 343 -5.23 -2.11 -19.21
CA ALA A 343 -4.70 -1.06 -18.34
C ALA A 343 -5.82 -0.35 -17.56
N THR A 344 -6.95 -0.11 -18.22
CA THR A 344 -8.14 0.53 -17.60
C THR A 344 -8.76 -0.40 -16.56
N ALA A 345 -8.89 -1.69 -16.84
CA ALA A 345 -9.41 -2.69 -15.89
C ALA A 345 -8.53 -2.78 -14.63
N LEU A 346 -7.21 -2.90 -14.82
CA LEU A 346 -6.23 -2.93 -13.74
C LEU A 346 -6.29 -1.66 -12.88
N TYR A 347 -6.26 -0.50 -13.53
CA TYR A 347 -6.25 0.78 -12.84
C TYR A 347 -7.53 1.00 -12.02
N ALA A 348 -8.68 0.78 -12.64
CA ALA A 348 -9.98 0.94 -11.99
C ALA A 348 -10.14 -0.03 -10.80
N GLY A 349 -9.75 -1.30 -10.98
CA GLY A 349 -9.78 -2.31 -9.92
C GLY A 349 -8.89 -1.94 -8.74
N ALA A 350 -7.63 -1.54 -9.01
CA ALA A 350 -6.68 -1.16 -7.99
C ALA A 350 -7.11 0.10 -7.21
N VAL A 351 -7.66 1.11 -7.90
CA VAL A 351 -8.22 2.31 -7.25
C VAL A 351 -9.39 1.96 -6.34
N ALA A 352 -10.32 1.15 -6.82
CA ALA A 352 -11.51 0.78 -6.05
C ALA A 352 -11.15 -0.04 -4.80
N GLY A 353 -10.31 -1.06 -4.96
CA GLY A 353 -9.88 -1.90 -3.84
C GLY A 353 -8.96 -1.14 -2.87
N GLY A 354 -8.04 -0.34 -3.39
CA GLY A 354 -7.15 0.48 -2.55
C GLY A 354 -7.91 1.52 -1.73
N ALA A 355 -8.89 2.22 -2.33
CA ALA A 355 -9.75 3.16 -1.61
C ALA A 355 -10.53 2.48 -0.49
N ARG A 356 -11.06 1.27 -0.75
CA ARG A 356 -11.76 0.48 0.26
C ARG A 356 -10.82 0.04 1.39
N ALA A 357 -9.62 -0.43 1.07
CA ALA A 357 -8.63 -0.84 2.07
C ALA A 357 -8.20 0.31 2.98
N LEU A 358 -8.13 1.53 2.46
CA LEU A 358 -7.81 2.72 3.24
C LEU A 358 -9.02 3.34 3.96
N GLY A 359 -10.24 2.88 3.66
CA GLY A 359 -11.47 3.50 4.18
C GLY A 359 -11.69 4.94 3.69
N ILE A 360 -11.22 5.26 2.48
CA ILE A 360 -11.36 6.59 1.87
C ILE A 360 -12.31 6.56 0.68
N GLY A 361 -12.84 7.72 0.31
CA GLY A 361 -13.58 7.86 -0.94
C GLY A 361 -12.65 7.68 -2.14
N GLY A 362 -13.03 6.82 -3.08
CA GLY A 362 -12.27 6.55 -4.31
C GLY A 362 -12.93 7.11 -5.56
N GLY A 363 -12.11 7.41 -6.57
CA GLY A 363 -12.60 7.82 -7.87
C GLY A 363 -12.84 9.35 -8.02
N ILE A 364 -13.10 9.76 -9.26
CA ILE A 364 -13.47 11.14 -9.60
C ILE A 364 -14.99 11.23 -9.58
N ALA A 365 -15.57 11.61 -8.44
CA ALA A 365 -17.02 11.71 -8.25
C ALA A 365 -17.38 12.88 -7.31
N PRO A 366 -18.57 13.49 -7.42
CA PRO A 366 -19.00 14.50 -6.48
C PRO A 366 -18.94 14.01 -5.02
N GLY A 367 -18.42 14.86 -4.14
CA GLY A 367 -18.20 14.56 -2.72
C GLY A 367 -16.91 13.79 -2.40
N ALA A 368 -16.25 13.16 -3.39
CA ALA A 368 -14.96 12.51 -3.18
C ALA A 368 -13.82 13.52 -2.91
N PRO A 369 -12.73 13.12 -2.24
CA PRO A 369 -11.51 13.94 -2.18
C PRO A 369 -11.05 14.32 -3.60
N ALA A 370 -10.62 15.56 -3.79
CA ALA A 370 -10.10 16.04 -5.07
C ALA A 370 -8.65 15.54 -5.26
N SER A 371 -8.46 14.22 -5.26
CA SER A 371 -7.18 13.54 -5.44
C SER A 371 -7.19 12.85 -6.80
N PHE A 372 -6.43 13.40 -7.74
CA PHE A 372 -6.35 12.93 -9.11
C PHE A 372 -4.99 13.23 -9.74
N VAL A 373 -4.69 12.50 -10.80
CA VAL A 373 -3.45 12.66 -11.58
C VAL A 373 -3.77 12.96 -13.04
N THR A 374 -2.83 13.56 -13.76
CA THR A 374 -2.94 13.74 -15.21
C THR A 374 -1.83 13.03 -15.95
N ILE A 375 -2.19 12.44 -17.10
CA ILE A 375 -1.27 11.91 -18.09
C ILE A 375 -1.50 12.58 -19.45
N ALA A 376 -0.50 12.55 -20.33
CA ALA A 376 -0.64 13.03 -21.69
C ALA A 376 -1.24 11.96 -22.59
N GLY A 377 -2.01 12.36 -23.60
CA GLY A 377 -2.55 11.49 -24.66
C GLY A 377 -3.89 11.98 -25.15
N ASP A 378 -4.25 11.58 -26.38
CA ASP A 378 -5.51 11.94 -27.02
C ASP A 378 -6.55 10.82 -26.89
N ASP A 379 -6.11 9.56 -26.98
CA ASP A 379 -6.94 8.37 -26.69
C ASP A 379 -6.62 7.88 -25.28
N PRO A 380 -7.59 7.87 -24.38
CA PRO A 380 -7.35 7.58 -22.96
C PRO A 380 -6.94 6.13 -22.69
N ASP A 381 -7.49 5.13 -23.41
CA ASP A 381 -7.12 3.73 -23.25
C ASP A 381 -5.67 3.48 -23.74
N ILE A 382 -5.29 4.10 -24.88
CA ILE A 382 -3.92 4.02 -25.40
C ILE A 382 -2.95 4.72 -24.46
N ALA A 383 -3.27 5.93 -23.99
CA ALA A 383 -2.43 6.69 -23.08
C ALA A 383 -2.15 5.92 -21.77
N LEU A 384 -3.18 5.33 -21.17
CA LEU A 384 -3.04 4.52 -19.95
C LEU A 384 -2.29 3.21 -20.25
N ALA A 385 -2.57 2.54 -21.36
CA ALA A 385 -1.84 1.35 -21.77
C ALA A 385 -0.35 1.63 -22.03
N GLN A 386 -0.02 2.78 -22.62
CA GLN A 386 1.37 3.22 -22.78
C GLN A 386 2.02 3.48 -21.42
N ALA A 387 1.33 4.16 -20.49
CA ALA A 387 1.84 4.40 -19.15
C ALA A 387 2.16 3.08 -18.41
N VAL A 388 1.25 2.13 -18.45
CA VAL A 388 1.42 0.84 -17.76
C VAL A 388 2.41 -0.07 -18.47
N PHE A 389 2.31 -0.26 -19.80
CA PHE A 389 3.01 -1.35 -20.48
C PHE A 389 4.20 -0.93 -21.34
N ALA A 390 4.33 0.35 -21.70
CA ALA A 390 5.31 0.79 -22.68
C ALA A 390 6.25 1.89 -22.19
N ALA A 391 5.87 2.66 -21.17
CA ALA A 391 6.67 3.76 -20.67
C ALA A 391 7.96 3.27 -19.97
N ARG A 392 9.05 4.01 -20.20
CA ARG A 392 10.35 3.81 -19.55
C ARG A 392 10.48 4.58 -18.24
N THR A 393 9.67 5.62 -18.07
CA THR A 393 9.60 6.50 -16.89
C THR A 393 8.14 6.77 -16.57
N PRO A 394 7.79 7.15 -15.34
CA PRO A 394 6.43 7.53 -15.00
C PRO A 394 5.87 8.58 -15.97
N MET A 395 4.66 8.34 -16.47
CA MET A 395 3.98 9.26 -17.40
C MET A 395 3.06 10.26 -16.68
N VAL A 396 3.01 10.21 -15.36
CA VAL A 396 2.29 11.17 -14.53
C VAL A 396 2.90 12.56 -14.71
N ARG A 397 2.04 13.55 -15.04
CA ARG A 397 2.46 14.93 -15.21
C ARG A 397 2.22 15.76 -13.96
N ASP A 398 1.00 15.76 -13.51
CA ASP A 398 0.58 16.57 -12.38
C ASP A 398 -0.25 15.71 -11.43
N VAL A 399 -0.09 15.97 -10.14
CA VAL A 399 -0.81 15.26 -9.08
C VAL A 399 -1.45 16.27 -8.15
N TRP A 400 -2.72 16.04 -7.86
CA TRP A 400 -3.47 16.77 -6.84
C TRP A 400 -3.85 15.80 -5.70
N VAL A 401 -3.70 16.27 -4.50
CA VAL A 401 -4.16 15.60 -3.28
C VAL A 401 -5.06 16.57 -2.53
N ASN A 402 -6.32 16.19 -2.32
CA ASN A 402 -7.31 17.03 -1.66
C ASN A 402 -7.38 18.45 -2.26
N GLY A 403 -7.34 18.56 -3.60
CA GLY A 403 -7.38 19.82 -4.35
C GLY A 403 -6.05 20.58 -4.40
N ARG A 404 -5.04 20.19 -3.64
CA ARG A 404 -3.71 20.83 -3.66
C ARG A 404 -2.81 20.14 -4.69
N ARG A 405 -2.25 20.88 -5.62
CA ARG A 405 -1.27 20.37 -6.59
C ARG A 405 0.08 20.16 -5.92
N VAL A 406 0.49 18.89 -5.78
CA VAL A 406 1.72 18.47 -5.08
C VAL A 406 2.84 18.06 -6.03
N VAL A 407 2.51 17.59 -7.25
CA VAL A 407 3.48 17.30 -8.32
C VAL A 407 3.20 18.18 -9.52
N ARG A 408 4.25 18.72 -10.14
CA ARG A 408 4.21 19.56 -11.35
C ARG A 408 5.18 19.02 -12.40
N ASN A 409 4.66 18.73 -13.60
CA ASN A 409 5.46 18.17 -14.70
C ASN A 409 6.31 16.96 -14.27
N GLY A 410 5.71 16.03 -13.51
CA GLY A 410 6.34 14.80 -13.04
C GLY A 410 7.35 14.99 -11.91
N ARG A 411 7.39 16.17 -11.25
CA ARG A 411 8.34 16.44 -10.16
C ARG A 411 7.68 17.07 -8.95
N HIS A 412 7.98 16.49 -7.80
CA HIS A 412 7.65 17.05 -6.50
C HIS A 412 8.73 18.07 -6.06
N GLU A 413 8.32 19.16 -5.41
CA GLU A 413 9.26 20.23 -5.00
C GLU A 413 10.35 19.74 -4.05
N LEU A 414 10.06 18.76 -3.19
CA LEU A 414 11.03 18.19 -2.24
C LEU A 414 11.96 17.11 -2.85
N ALA A 415 11.73 16.63 -4.08
CA ALA A 415 12.42 15.46 -4.65
C ALA A 415 13.94 15.53 -4.50
N ARG A 416 14.56 16.66 -4.86
CA ARG A 416 16.03 16.82 -4.79
C ARG A 416 16.54 16.86 -3.35
N ILE A 417 15.84 17.55 -2.46
CA ILE A 417 16.25 17.70 -1.05
C ILE A 417 16.03 16.38 -0.31
N ALA A 418 14.89 15.72 -0.53
CA ALA A 418 14.58 14.41 0.06
C ALA A 418 15.65 13.38 -0.32
N ARG A 419 16.02 13.31 -1.60
CA ARG A 419 17.07 12.41 -2.08
C ARG A 419 18.42 12.72 -1.41
N ALA A 420 18.84 13.96 -1.39
CA ALA A 420 20.14 14.33 -0.77
C ALA A 420 20.20 14.02 0.73
N ARG A 421 19.12 14.28 1.47
CA ARG A 421 19.03 13.92 2.90
C ARG A 421 19.04 12.40 3.11
N PHE A 422 18.33 11.67 2.27
CA PHE A 422 18.30 10.22 2.32
C PHE A 422 19.67 9.59 2.03
N ASP A 423 20.39 10.08 1.01
CA ASP A 423 21.75 9.61 0.68
C ASP A 423 22.73 9.87 1.83
N ALA A 424 22.62 11.04 2.48
CA ALA A 424 23.42 11.37 3.67
C ALA A 424 23.08 10.47 4.88
N MET A 425 21.80 10.17 5.08
CA MET A 425 21.35 9.21 6.10
C MET A 425 21.93 7.82 5.85
N LEU A 426 21.84 7.31 4.62
CA LEU A 426 22.36 6.00 4.24
C LEU A 426 23.87 5.90 4.46
N ALA A 427 24.63 6.95 4.11
CA ALA A 427 26.09 6.97 4.33
C ALA A 427 26.49 6.87 5.82
N ARG A 428 25.56 7.22 6.73
CA ARG A 428 25.76 7.09 8.19
C ARG A 428 25.31 5.74 8.73
N LEU A 429 24.25 5.14 8.15
CA LEU A 429 23.66 3.90 8.65
C LEU A 429 24.35 2.64 8.11
N VAL A 430 25.01 2.73 6.97
CA VAL A 430 25.65 1.62 6.23
C VAL A 430 27.08 1.97 5.92
#